data_1cb4ecad74d1c484c9e228f90e97b1a2
#
_entry.id   1cb4ecad74d1c484c9e228f90e97b1a2
#
_cell.length_a   1.000
_cell.length_b   1.000
_cell.length_c   1.000
_cell.angle_alpha   90.00
_cell.angle_beta   90.00
_cell.angle_gamma   90.00
#
_symmetry.space_group_name_H-M   'P 1'
#
loop_
_entity.id
_entity.type
_entity.pdbx_description
1 polymer ?
#
loop_
_entity_poly.entity_id
_entity_poly.type
_entity_poly.pdbx_seq_one_letter_code
_entity_poly.pdbx_strand_id
1 'polypeptide(L)'
;MRIAEVNRNTLETQISVSINLDGTGISKFSTGLAFLDHMLDQIARHGMMDISVVAKGDLHIDAHHTVEDIGITLGQAFAKAIGDKKGICRYGHAYVPLDEALTRVVLDLSGRPGLEFGVEFARARIGDFDVDLIHEFFQGFVNHALVTLHIDNLRGDNAHHQAETIFKAFGRALRMAIQADDRMAGIMPSTKGSL
;
A
#
# COMPACT_ATOMS: atom_id res chain seq x y z
N MET A 1 -20.55 2.13 1.84
CA MET A 1 -19.33 2.78 2.36
C MET A 1 -18.31 1.68 2.65
N ARG A 2 -17.15 1.70 2.00
CA ARG A 2 -16.12 0.65 2.08
C ARG A 2 -15.11 1.00 3.17
N ILE A 3 -15.48 0.71 4.42
CA ILE A 3 -14.73 1.05 5.63
C ILE A 3 -14.36 -0.23 6.37
N ALA A 4 -13.15 -0.28 6.92
CA ALA A 4 -12.73 -1.36 7.81
C ALA A 4 -11.78 -0.84 8.89
N GLU A 5 -11.82 -1.54 10.01
CA GLU A 5 -10.85 -1.41 11.09
C GLU A 5 -10.29 -2.80 11.43
N VAL A 6 -8.98 -2.86 11.65
CA VAL A 6 -8.25 -4.07 12.03
C VAL A 6 -7.24 -3.73 13.12
N ASN A 7 -7.25 -4.54 14.17
CA ASN A 7 -6.27 -4.49 15.25
C ASN A 7 -5.48 -5.80 15.23
N ARG A 8 -4.15 -5.69 15.16
CA ARG A 8 -3.21 -6.80 15.21
C ARG A 8 -2.28 -6.63 16.40
N ASN A 9 -2.30 -7.59 17.29
CA ASN A 9 -1.44 -7.60 18.48
C ASN A 9 -0.64 -8.90 18.50
N THR A 10 0.68 -8.76 18.56
CA THR A 10 1.64 -9.85 18.73
C THR A 10 2.47 -9.59 20.00
N LEU A 11 3.48 -10.41 20.26
CA LEU A 11 4.45 -10.14 21.31
C LEU A 11 5.43 -9.01 20.93
N GLU A 12 5.55 -8.69 19.65
CA GLU A 12 6.49 -7.73 19.08
C GLU A 12 5.85 -6.39 18.77
N THR A 13 4.57 -6.40 18.35
CA THR A 13 3.88 -5.21 17.84
C THR A 13 2.43 -5.12 18.32
N GLN A 14 1.92 -3.90 18.41
CA GLN A 14 0.51 -3.57 18.61
C GLN A 14 0.12 -2.55 17.56
N ILE A 15 -0.74 -2.95 16.62
CA ILE A 15 -1.07 -2.13 15.46
C ILE A 15 -2.58 -2.01 15.30
N SER A 16 -3.05 -0.78 15.09
CA SER A 16 -4.44 -0.46 14.75
C SER A 16 -4.47 0.28 13.42
N VAL A 17 -5.24 -0.22 12.47
CA VAL A 17 -5.45 0.40 11.16
C VAL A 17 -6.93 0.63 10.93
N SER A 18 -7.30 1.85 10.52
CA SER A 18 -8.61 2.18 9.99
C SER A 18 -8.47 2.70 8.56
N ILE A 19 -9.32 2.21 7.65
CA ILE A 19 -9.31 2.61 6.24
C ILE A 19 -10.73 2.90 5.76
N ASN A 20 -10.89 3.98 4.97
CA ASN A 20 -12.07 4.29 4.19
C ASN A 20 -11.66 4.44 2.72
N LEU A 21 -12.05 3.49 1.88
CA LEU A 21 -11.69 3.48 0.44
C LEU A 21 -12.42 4.58 -0.34
N ASP A 22 -13.54 5.10 0.20
CA ASP A 22 -14.35 6.17 -0.40
C ASP A 22 -14.07 7.53 0.28
N GLY A 23 -12.84 7.70 0.80
CA GLY A 23 -12.41 8.87 1.55
C GLY A 23 -12.03 10.08 0.70
N THR A 24 -11.38 11.03 1.34
CA THR A 24 -10.92 12.30 0.74
C THR A 24 -9.41 12.51 0.87
N GLY A 25 -8.66 11.49 1.32
CA GLY A 25 -7.22 11.54 1.53
C GLY A 25 -6.84 12.10 2.90
N ILE A 26 -7.72 11.97 3.90
CA ILE A 26 -7.40 12.33 5.28
C ILE A 26 -6.55 11.23 5.90
N SER A 27 -5.49 11.63 6.57
CA SER A 27 -4.53 10.70 7.15
C SER A 27 -4.21 11.02 8.61
N LYS A 28 -3.91 9.95 9.40
CA LYS A 28 -3.39 10.07 10.75
C LYS A 28 -2.43 8.90 11.02
N PHE A 29 -1.14 9.22 11.12
CA PHE A 29 -0.10 8.21 11.32
C PHE A 29 0.68 8.46 12.61
N SER A 30 0.97 7.39 13.33
CA SER A 30 1.80 7.37 14.53
C SER A 30 2.46 5.98 14.62
N THR A 31 3.50 5.76 13.82
CA THR A 31 4.20 4.47 13.75
C THR A 31 5.50 4.46 14.53
N GLY A 32 5.99 5.62 14.96
CA GLY A 32 7.33 5.79 15.53
C GLY A 32 8.43 5.89 14.46
N LEU A 33 8.08 5.81 13.17
CA LEU A 33 8.99 5.86 12.03
C LEU A 33 8.57 7.02 11.11
N ALA A 34 9.16 8.19 11.31
CA ALA A 34 8.74 9.43 10.61
C ALA A 34 8.75 9.31 9.09
N PHE A 35 9.75 8.61 8.53
CA PHE A 35 9.80 8.38 7.08
C PHE A 35 8.66 7.47 6.59
N LEU A 36 8.31 6.42 7.34
CA LEU A 36 7.17 5.57 7.00
C LEU A 36 5.86 6.35 7.09
N ASP A 37 5.66 7.17 8.13
CA ASP A 37 4.47 8.03 8.27
C ASP A 37 4.32 8.92 7.03
N HIS A 38 5.43 9.52 6.56
CA HIS A 38 5.45 10.32 5.33
C HIS A 38 5.10 9.49 4.09
N MET A 39 5.58 8.25 3.98
CA MET A 39 5.27 7.35 2.85
C MET A 39 3.80 6.90 2.87
N LEU A 40 3.25 6.58 4.02
CA LEU A 40 1.83 6.22 4.17
C LEU A 40 0.91 7.40 3.82
N ASP A 41 1.33 8.64 4.11
CA ASP A 41 0.60 9.85 3.71
C ASP A 41 0.50 9.98 2.18
N GLN A 42 1.54 9.54 1.44
CA GLN A 42 1.47 9.51 -0.03
C GLN A 42 0.38 8.54 -0.52
N ILE A 43 0.23 7.37 0.13
CA ILE A 43 -0.84 6.43 -0.22
C ILE A 43 -2.21 7.06 0.02
N ALA A 44 -2.45 7.61 1.21
CA ALA A 44 -3.73 8.21 1.56
C ALA A 44 -4.09 9.37 0.61
N ARG A 45 -3.16 10.32 0.45
CA ARG A 45 -3.35 11.52 -0.36
C ARG A 45 -3.59 11.22 -1.83
N HIS A 46 -2.73 10.41 -2.45
CA HIS A 46 -2.82 10.11 -3.89
C HIS A 46 -3.86 9.03 -4.20
N GLY A 47 -4.16 8.17 -3.22
CA GLY A 47 -5.24 7.18 -3.28
C GLY A 47 -6.62 7.77 -3.06
N MET A 48 -6.72 9.01 -2.50
CA MET A 48 -7.98 9.61 -2.03
C MET A 48 -8.72 8.70 -1.06
N MET A 49 -7.96 7.98 -0.21
CA MET A 49 -8.47 7.12 0.85
C MET A 49 -8.19 7.78 2.20
N ASP A 50 -9.11 7.64 3.15
CA ASP A 50 -8.80 8.06 4.51
C ASP A 50 -8.13 6.87 5.22
N ILE A 51 -6.93 7.09 5.79
CA ILE A 51 -6.14 6.03 6.42
C ILE A 51 -5.61 6.52 7.76
N SER A 52 -5.82 5.72 8.80
CA SER A 52 -5.20 5.92 10.11
C SER A 52 -4.41 4.68 10.50
N VAL A 53 -3.16 4.87 10.92
CA VAL A 53 -2.30 3.82 11.46
C VAL A 53 -1.68 4.28 12.76
N VAL A 54 -1.91 3.50 13.81
CA VAL A 54 -1.22 3.65 15.09
C VAL A 54 -0.47 2.35 15.36
N ALA A 55 0.83 2.44 15.56
CA ALA A 55 1.68 1.28 15.82
C ALA A 55 2.59 1.53 17.02
N LYS A 56 2.77 0.49 17.82
CA LYS A 56 3.79 0.39 18.85
C LYS A 56 4.51 -0.94 18.63
N GLY A 57 5.76 -0.88 18.24
CA GLY A 57 6.59 -2.05 17.99
C GLY A 57 7.89 -2.03 18.80
N ASP A 58 8.67 -3.07 18.65
CA ASP A 58 9.95 -3.31 19.31
C ASP A 58 11.12 -2.60 18.60
N LEU A 59 10.94 -1.30 18.29
CA LEU A 59 11.90 -0.45 17.58
C LEU A 59 13.30 -0.38 18.21
N HIS A 60 13.45 -0.86 19.45
CA HIS A 60 14.75 -0.99 20.12
C HIS A 60 15.59 -2.13 19.52
N ILE A 61 14.98 -3.08 18.82
CA ILE A 61 15.65 -4.11 18.01
C ILE A 61 15.99 -3.53 16.66
N ASP A 62 14.99 -3.30 15.83
CA ASP A 62 15.02 -2.56 14.57
C ASP A 62 13.59 -2.21 14.13
N ALA A 63 13.40 -1.73 12.89
CA ALA A 63 12.10 -1.37 12.37
C ALA A 63 11.38 -2.49 11.60
N HIS A 64 12.01 -3.66 11.40
CA HIS A 64 11.53 -4.73 10.52
C HIS A 64 10.12 -5.21 10.91
N HIS A 65 9.96 -5.72 12.14
CA HIS A 65 8.68 -6.24 12.62
C HIS A 65 7.56 -5.21 12.54
N THR A 66 7.87 -3.95 12.88
CA THR A 66 6.88 -2.87 12.86
C THR A 66 6.42 -2.56 11.43
N VAL A 67 7.35 -2.46 10.48
CA VAL A 67 7.03 -2.14 9.08
C VAL A 67 6.27 -3.28 8.41
N GLU A 68 6.73 -4.52 8.56
CA GLU A 68 6.06 -5.71 8.04
C GLU A 68 4.64 -5.83 8.58
N ASP A 69 4.47 -5.75 9.89
CA ASP A 69 3.17 -5.90 10.56
C ASP A 69 2.20 -4.75 10.21
N ILE A 70 2.69 -3.54 9.94
CA ILE A 70 1.87 -2.45 9.36
C ILE A 70 1.39 -2.83 7.96
N GLY A 71 2.26 -3.36 7.10
CA GLY A 71 1.89 -3.86 5.78
C GLY A 71 0.82 -4.95 5.85
N ILE A 72 1.00 -5.94 6.73
CA ILE A 72 0.05 -7.02 7.01
C ILE A 72 -1.31 -6.45 7.43
N THR A 73 -1.32 -5.58 8.44
CA THR A 73 -2.56 -5.05 9.03
C THR A 73 -3.32 -4.16 8.04
N LEU A 74 -2.59 -3.34 7.27
CA LEU A 74 -3.17 -2.52 6.21
C LEU A 74 -3.74 -3.39 5.09
N GLY A 75 -3.05 -4.47 4.69
CA GLY A 75 -3.54 -5.46 3.72
C GLY A 75 -4.84 -6.13 4.18
N GLN A 76 -4.92 -6.54 5.45
CA GLN A 76 -6.13 -7.11 6.05
C GLN A 76 -7.29 -6.10 6.06
N ALA A 77 -7.02 -4.85 6.45
CA ALA A 77 -8.02 -3.79 6.46
C ALA A 77 -8.52 -3.50 5.04
N PHE A 78 -7.62 -3.43 4.06
CA PHE A 78 -7.96 -3.26 2.64
C PHE A 78 -8.84 -4.40 2.13
N ALA A 79 -8.46 -5.67 2.35
CA ALA A 79 -9.24 -6.84 1.93
C ALA A 79 -10.65 -6.82 2.53
N LYS A 80 -10.76 -6.45 3.81
CA LYS A 80 -12.06 -6.34 4.50
C LYS A 80 -12.91 -5.19 3.94
N ALA A 81 -12.30 -4.03 3.63
CA ALA A 81 -13.01 -2.86 3.12
C ALA A 81 -13.49 -3.04 1.68
N ILE A 82 -12.69 -3.67 0.81
CA ILE A 82 -13.02 -3.85 -0.62
C ILE A 82 -14.18 -4.84 -0.83
N GLY A 83 -14.39 -5.77 0.10
CA GLY A 83 -15.48 -6.73 0.04
C GLY A 83 -15.42 -7.70 -1.13
N ASP A 84 -16.55 -7.93 -1.81
CA ASP A 84 -16.70 -8.93 -2.87
C ASP A 84 -16.14 -8.49 -4.24
N LYS A 85 -15.63 -7.29 -4.35
CA LYS A 85 -15.01 -6.72 -5.56
C LYS A 85 -15.92 -6.60 -6.78
N LYS A 86 -17.26 -6.68 -6.62
CA LYS A 86 -18.21 -6.47 -7.72
C LYS A 86 -18.27 -4.99 -8.11
N GLY A 87 -18.40 -4.74 -9.40
CA GLY A 87 -18.61 -3.39 -9.93
C GLY A 87 -17.43 -2.44 -9.78
N ILE A 88 -16.19 -2.94 -9.63
CA ILE A 88 -14.96 -2.15 -9.59
C ILE A 88 -14.14 -2.31 -10.87
N CYS A 89 -13.19 -1.40 -11.11
CA CYS A 89 -12.27 -1.49 -12.25
C CYS A 89 -11.33 -2.70 -12.15
N ARG A 90 -11.01 -3.19 -10.94
CA ARG A 90 -10.14 -4.32 -10.64
C ARG A 90 -8.67 -4.09 -10.94
N TYR A 91 -8.32 -3.54 -12.09
CA TYR A 91 -6.95 -3.25 -12.48
C TYR A 91 -6.63 -1.78 -12.25
N GLY A 92 -5.43 -1.51 -11.77
CA GLY A 92 -4.95 -0.15 -11.62
C GLY A 92 -3.48 -0.04 -12.00
N HIS A 93 -3.11 1.12 -12.53
CA HIS A 93 -1.73 1.42 -12.86
C HIS A 93 -1.46 2.91 -12.73
N ALA A 94 -0.19 3.25 -12.50
CA ALA A 94 0.27 4.63 -12.52
C ALA A 94 1.75 4.70 -12.87
N TYR A 95 2.11 5.75 -13.61
CA TYR A 95 3.47 6.24 -13.76
C TYR A 95 3.57 7.55 -12.99
N VAL A 96 4.47 7.63 -12.02
CA VAL A 96 4.62 8.84 -11.20
C VAL A 96 6.07 9.28 -11.19
N PRO A 97 6.36 10.51 -11.68
CA PRO A 97 7.67 11.11 -11.56
C PRO A 97 7.81 11.91 -10.26
N LEU A 98 9.02 12.04 -9.78
CA LEU A 98 9.47 13.06 -8.84
C LEU A 98 10.89 13.45 -9.23
N ASP A 99 11.04 14.64 -9.79
CA ASP A 99 12.28 15.13 -10.39
C ASP A 99 12.88 14.08 -11.36
N GLU A 100 14.05 13.50 -11.04
CA GLU A 100 14.76 12.51 -11.86
C GLU A 100 14.21 11.08 -11.71
N ALA A 101 13.46 10.81 -10.63
CA ALA A 101 12.90 9.49 -10.38
C ALA A 101 11.58 9.27 -11.12
N LEU A 102 11.38 8.06 -11.61
CA LEU A 102 10.15 7.62 -12.27
C LEU A 102 9.83 6.19 -11.87
N THR A 103 8.66 5.97 -11.30
CA THR A 103 8.18 4.63 -10.94
C THR A 103 6.89 4.29 -11.69
N ARG A 104 6.79 3.04 -12.13
CA ARG A 104 5.60 2.39 -12.62
C ARG A 104 5.06 1.43 -11.57
N VAL A 105 3.77 1.51 -11.26
CA VAL A 105 3.05 0.51 -10.45
C VAL A 105 1.88 -0.02 -11.24
N VAL A 106 1.71 -1.34 -11.24
CA VAL A 106 0.56 -2.04 -11.85
C VAL A 106 0.02 -3.05 -10.85
N LEU A 107 -1.30 -3.10 -10.65
CA LEU A 107 -1.90 -4.06 -9.75
C LEU A 107 -3.19 -4.67 -10.31
N ASP A 108 -3.45 -5.89 -9.86
CA ASP A 108 -4.69 -6.65 -10.07
C ASP A 108 -5.26 -7.07 -8.70
N LEU A 109 -6.49 -6.72 -8.41
CA LEU A 109 -7.23 -7.17 -7.23
C LEU A 109 -7.69 -8.62 -7.41
N SER A 110 -6.73 -9.48 -7.73
CA SER A 110 -6.89 -10.84 -8.27
C SER A 110 -7.40 -11.89 -7.29
N GLY A 111 -7.41 -11.61 -5.99
CA GLY A 111 -7.64 -12.62 -4.95
C GLY A 111 -6.43 -13.54 -4.72
N ARG A 112 -5.28 -13.29 -5.35
CA ARG A 112 -4.05 -14.08 -5.22
C ARG A 112 -2.86 -13.17 -4.91
N PRO A 113 -2.07 -13.48 -3.87
CA PRO A 113 -0.88 -12.69 -3.56
C PRO A 113 0.21 -12.92 -4.61
N GLY A 114 0.89 -11.85 -4.99
CA GLY A 114 2.08 -11.89 -5.83
C GLY A 114 2.73 -10.51 -5.87
N LEU A 115 4.02 -10.43 -5.53
CA LEU A 115 4.81 -9.21 -5.58
C LEU A 115 5.98 -9.39 -6.54
N GLU A 116 6.03 -8.53 -7.55
CA GLU A 116 7.21 -8.31 -8.39
C GLU A 116 7.79 -6.94 -8.05
N PHE A 117 8.99 -6.92 -7.51
CA PHE A 117 9.63 -5.72 -7.00
C PHE A 117 10.94 -5.43 -7.72
N GLY A 118 10.83 -4.71 -8.84
CA GLY A 118 11.97 -4.30 -9.69
C GLY A 118 12.53 -2.93 -9.27
N VAL A 119 13.08 -2.86 -8.04
CA VAL A 119 13.64 -1.62 -7.49
C VAL A 119 15.06 -1.84 -7.00
N GLU A 120 15.98 -1.02 -7.51
CA GLU A 120 17.34 -0.91 -6.99
C GLU A 120 17.53 0.50 -6.41
N PHE A 121 17.64 0.60 -5.10
CA PHE A 121 17.82 1.89 -4.45
C PHE A 121 19.24 2.41 -4.57
N ALA A 122 19.38 3.70 -4.83
CA ALA A 122 20.67 4.38 -4.97
C ALA A 122 21.54 4.35 -3.68
N ARG A 123 20.94 4.06 -2.54
CA ARG A 123 21.60 3.89 -1.24
C ARG A 123 20.75 3.05 -0.30
N ALA A 124 21.38 2.44 0.71
CA ALA A 124 20.73 1.53 1.66
C ALA A 124 19.82 2.22 2.69
N ARG A 125 19.94 3.54 2.89
CA ARG A 125 19.19 4.27 3.92
C ARG A 125 18.72 5.63 3.47
N ILE A 126 17.57 6.04 4.01
CA ILE A 126 17.00 7.39 3.89
C ILE A 126 16.85 7.91 5.33
N GLY A 127 17.78 8.77 5.78
CA GLY A 127 17.90 9.07 7.21
C GLY A 127 18.22 7.78 7.99
N ASP A 128 17.41 7.49 8.98
CA ASP A 128 17.52 6.26 9.81
C ASP A 128 16.68 5.10 9.27
N PHE A 129 15.94 5.30 8.16
CA PHE A 129 15.07 4.28 7.58
C PHE A 129 15.84 3.42 6.56
N ASP A 130 15.82 2.11 6.77
CA ASP A 130 16.42 1.14 5.86
C ASP A 130 15.50 0.92 4.64
N VAL A 131 16.02 1.04 3.43
CA VAL A 131 15.21 0.95 2.20
C VAL A 131 14.66 -0.46 1.93
N ASP A 132 15.30 -1.50 2.48
CA ASP A 132 14.85 -2.90 2.33
C ASP A 132 13.47 -3.10 2.99
N LEU A 133 13.15 -2.29 3.99
CA LEU A 133 11.85 -2.32 4.66
C LEU A 133 10.68 -1.94 3.73
N ILE A 134 10.93 -1.26 2.63
CA ILE A 134 9.91 -0.94 1.64
C ILE A 134 9.40 -2.22 0.97
N HIS A 135 10.30 -3.15 0.65
CA HIS A 135 9.91 -4.47 0.14
C HIS A 135 9.03 -5.21 1.17
N GLU A 136 9.46 -5.25 2.43
CA GLU A 136 8.73 -5.96 3.50
C GLU A 136 7.33 -5.39 3.73
N PHE A 137 7.19 -4.05 3.68
CA PHE A 137 5.88 -3.40 3.73
C PHE A 137 4.95 -3.90 2.62
N PHE A 138 5.41 -3.88 1.36
CA PHE A 138 4.60 -4.29 0.23
C PHE A 138 4.35 -5.80 0.22
N GLN A 139 5.31 -6.63 0.64
CA GLN A 139 5.12 -8.08 0.77
C GLN A 139 4.03 -8.40 1.82
N GLY A 140 4.09 -7.75 2.99
CA GLY A 140 3.07 -7.88 4.03
C GLY A 140 1.69 -7.47 3.51
N PHE A 141 1.60 -6.31 2.83
CA PHE A 141 0.36 -5.84 2.23
C PHE A 141 -0.20 -6.82 1.19
N VAL A 142 0.60 -7.21 0.21
CA VAL A 142 0.19 -8.09 -0.90
C VAL A 142 -0.33 -9.43 -0.40
N ASN A 143 0.35 -10.04 0.56
CA ASN A 143 -0.01 -11.34 1.12
C ASN A 143 -1.38 -11.31 1.81
N HIS A 144 -1.79 -10.18 2.38
CA HIS A 144 -3.00 -10.07 3.17
C HIS A 144 -4.13 -9.31 2.48
N ALA A 145 -3.81 -8.46 1.51
CA ALA A 145 -4.79 -7.86 0.60
C ALA A 145 -5.21 -8.83 -0.53
N LEU A 146 -4.44 -9.91 -0.75
CA LEU A 146 -4.64 -10.90 -1.81
C LEU A 146 -4.66 -10.23 -3.19
N VAL A 147 -3.61 -9.47 -3.48
CA VAL A 147 -3.45 -8.74 -4.74
C VAL A 147 -2.17 -9.17 -5.46
N THR A 148 -2.16 -9.03 -6.77
CA THR A 148 -0.94 -9.12 -7.58
C THR A 148 -0.44 -7.71 -7.82
N LEU A 149 0.82 -7.42 -7.44
CA LEU A 149 1.41 -6.09 -7.48
C LEU A 149 2.77 -6.13 -8.17
N HIS A 150 2.96 -5.27 -9.16
CA HIS A 150 4.23 -5.03 -9.82
C HIS A 150 4.68 -3.60 -9.54
N ILE A 151 5.89 -3.43 -9.06
CA ILE A 151 6.55 -2.15 -8.78
C ILE A 151 7.86 -2.11 -9.53
N ASP A 152 8.02 -1.19 -10.47
CA ASP A 152 9.25 -0.99 -11.20
C ASP A 152 9.72 0.45 -11.05
N ASN A 153 10.88 0.66 -10.43
CA ASN A 153 11.55 1.95 -10.48
C ASN A 153 12.37 2.02 -11.77
N LEU A 154 11.87 2.81 -12.73
CA LEU A 154 12.43 2.90 -14.07
C LEU A 154 13.67 3.80 -14.13
N ARG A 155 13.73 4.80 -13.23
CA ARG A 155 14.82 5.78 -13.10
C ARG A 155 14.84 6.36 -11.70
N GLY A 156 15.98 6.84 -11.25
CA GLY A 156 16.13 7.59 -10.01
C GLY A 156 17.53 7.42 -9.40
N ASP A 157 18.12 8.52 -8.98
CA ASP A 157 19.43 8.55 -8.34
C ASP A 157 19.35 8.97 -6.87
N ASN A 158 18.18 9.44 -6.43
CA ASN A 158 17.89 9.81 -5.06
C ASN A 158 16.93 8.78 -4.43
N ALA A 159 17.39 8.03 -3.43
CA ALA A 159 16.59 6.99 -2.78
C ALA A 159 15.27 7.50 -2.18
N HIS A 160 15.23 8.74 -1.65
CA HIS A 160 14.00 9.36 -1.17
C HIS A 160 12.99 9.54 -2.32
N HIS A 161 13.43 10.10 -3.46
CA HIS A 161 12.59 10.29 -4.64
C HIS A 161 12.11 8.94 -5.21
N GLN A 162 12.99 7.92 -5.24
CA GLN A 162 12.61 6.56 -5.64
C GLN A 162 11.50 6.02 -4.73
N ALA A 163 11.68 6.06 -3.41
CA ALA A 163 10.69 5.59 -2.44
C ALA A 163 9.37 6.36 -2.56
N GLU A 164 9.42 7.69 -2.59
CA GLU A 164 8.22 8.50 -2.63
C GLU A 164 7.42 8.29 -3.93
N THR A 165 8.08 8.12 -5.08
CA THR A 165 7.40 7.79 -6.35
C THR A 165 6.71 6.44 -6.30
N ILE A 166 7.26 5.45 -5.58
CA ILE A 166 6.65 4.13 -5.36
C ILE A 166 5.32 4.28 -4.61
N PHE A 167 5.34 4.96 -3.45
CA PHE A 167 4.15 5.10 -2.61
C PHE A 167 3.07 5.97 -3.28
N LYS A 168 3.45 7.02 -3.99
CA LYS A 168 2.53 7.84 -4.81
C LYS A 168 1.90 7.03 -5.94
N ALA A 169 2.70 6.29 -6.69
CA ALA A 169 2.22 5.47 -7.80
C ALA A 169 1.30 4.35 -7.30
N PHE A 170 1.64 3.73 -6.17
CA PHE A 170 0.80 2.71 -5.52
C PHE A 170 -0.56 3.29 -5.10
N GLY A 171 -0.58 4.44 -4.41
CA GLY A 171 -1.84 5.11 -4.05
C GLY A 171 -2.72 5.39 -5.26
N ARG A 172 -2.14 5.92 -6.36
CA ARG A 172 -2.88 6.18 -7.59
C ARG A 172 -3.39 4.92 -8.28
N ALA A 173 -2.58 3.86 -8.32
CA ALA A 173 -2.97 2.57 -8.89
C ALA A 173 -4.10 1.93 -8.09
N LEU A 174 -4.02 1.95 -6.74
CA LEU A 174 -5.12 1.51 -5.87
C LEU A 174 -6.40 2.29 -6.15
N ARG A 175 -6.34 3.63 -6.18
CA ARG A 175 -7.50 4.48 -6.49
C ARG A 175 -8.18 4.07 -7.81
N MET A 176 -7.40 3.83 -8.85
CA MET A 176 -7.93 3.38 -10.13
C MET A 176 -8.60 2.00 -10.02
N ALA A 177 -7.94 1.04 -9.37
CA ALA A 177 -8.45 -0.34 -9.27
C ALA A 177 -9.74 -0.46 -8.46
N ILE A 178 -9.88 0.34 -7.38
CA ILE A 178 -11.07 0.33 -6.51
C ILE A 178 -12.21 1.20 -7.01
N GLN A 179 -11.99 2.00 -8.07
CA GLN A 179 -13.03 2.88 -8.63
C GLN A 179 -14.21 2.05 -9.11
N ALA A 180 -15.41 2.53 -8.80
CA ALA A 180 -16.62 1.94 -9.36
C ALA A 180 -16.65 2.12 -10.87
N ASP A 181 -17.04 1.06 -11.59
CA ASP A 181 -17.32 1.06 -13.02
C ASP A 181 -18.82 0.85 -13.21
N ASP A 182 -19.53 1.91 -13.60
CA ASP A 182 -20.98 1.88 -13.78
C ASP A 182 -21.42 0.84 -14.82
N ARG A 183 -20.55 0.53 -15.80
CA ARG A 183 -20.81 -0.49 -16.83
C ARG A 183 -20.68 -1.91 -16.27
N MET A 184 -20.01 -2.07 -15.14
CA MET A 184 -19.79 -3.34 -14.44
C MET A 184 -20.64 -3.45 -13.16
N ALA A 185 -21.62 -2.55 -12.96
CA ALA A 185 -22.42 -2.50 -11.73
C ALA A 185 -23.01 -3.88 -11.38
N GLY A 186 -22.67 -4.38 -10.19
CA GLY A 186 -23.10 -5.69 -9.70
C GLY A 186 -22.45 -6.91 -10.37
N ILE A 187 -21.57 -6.70 -11.36
CA ILE A 187 -20.90 -7.79 -12.10
C ILE A 187 -19.53 -8.06 -11.46
N MET A 188 -19.19 -9.33 -11.32
CA MET A 188 -17.83 -9.75 -10.95
C MET A 188 -16.89 -9.50 -12.12
N PRO A 189 -15.82 -8.69 -11.97
CA PRO A 189 -14.89 -8.39 -13.06
C PRO A 189 -13.92 -9.57 -13.33
N SER A 190 -14.49 -10.75 -13.59
CA SER A 190 -13.77 -12.00 -13.83
C SER A 190 -14.57 -12.94 -14.70
N THR A 191 -13.95 -13.49 -15.75
CA THR A 191 -14.55 -14.52 -16.58
C THR A 191 -14.80 -15.84 -15.85
N LYS A 192 -14.15 -16.03 -14.68
CA LYS A 192 -14.37 -17.19 -13.80
C LYS A 192 -15.60 -17.02 -12.88
N GLY A 193 -16.16 -15.81 -12.78
CA GLY A 193 -17.26 -15.48 -11.86
C GLY A 193 -16.84 -15.36 -10.39
N SER A 194 -15.54 -15.41 -10.09
CA SER A 194 -14.96 -15.28 -8.74
C SER A 194 -13.59 -14.60 -8.78
N LEU A 195 -13.18 -14.00 -7.66
CA LEU A 195 -11.85 -13.42 -7.40
C LEU A 195 -11.38 -13.79 -6.00
#